data_0a2b91979470e0158fdcf135e57e2811
#
_entry.id   0a2b91979470e0158fdcf135e57e2811
#
_cell.length_a   1.000
_cell.length_b   1.000
_cell.length_c   1.000
_cell.angle_alpha   90.00
_cell.angle_beta   90.00
_cell.angle_gamma   90.00
#
_symmetry.space_group_name_H-M   'P 1'
#
loop_
_entity.id
_entity.type
_entity.pdbx_description
1 polymer ?
#
loop_
_entity_poly.entity_id
_entity_poly.type
_entity_poly.pdbx_seq_one_letter_code
_entity_poly.pdbx_strand_id
1 'polypeptide(L)'
;LIGVALGFMKKGNASSFEDPFVSAMLGNLEYQIREHGYYMMLVARHEQDDIMQQALGWNFDGMIAMALKEKEIAELSERLGKPLVTIDQYLPPELGVRSITMDDCGGAYQMSQYLIGKGHKKFLFLSDCDLGVDHYRWLGVRQAMEEAGIEDIESRHIVIPWNPEQREKAYEEMLPFFKKQTALFFSSDYYALEASNFLQNRGIKVPEEISIAGFDDVTYATLARPKLTTVHQMVDGKARRAVEVLMHLIQDEPVQKDIPPLPTTLVERESVRDLTK
;
A
#
# COMPACT_ATOMS: atom_id res chain seq x y z
N LEU A 1 27.51 0.95 1.11
CA LEU A 1 26.45 1.65 0.38
C LEU A 1 25.27 0.70 0.16
N ILE A 2 24.05 1.11 0.55
CA ILE A 2 22.84 0.31 0.37
C ILE A 2 21.99 0.93 -0.75
N GLY A 3 21.63 0.11 -1.75
CA GLY A 3 20.69 0.50 -2.79
C GLY A 3 19.24 0.39 -2.32
N VAL A 4 18.40 1.36 -2.65
CA VAL A 4 16.95 1.27 -2.48
C VAL A 4 16.30 1.43 -3.85
N ALA A 5 15.79 0.33 -4.40
CA ALA A 5 15.18 0.30 -5.73
C ALA A 5 13.66 0.51 -5.63
N LEU A 6 13.14 1.51 -6.37
CA LEU A 6 11.72 1.83 -6.45
C LEU A 6 11.20 1.57 -7.87
N GLY A 7 10.32 0.58 -8.00
CA GLY A 7 9.68 0.20 -9.26
C GLY A 7 8.43 0.99 -9.60
N PHE A 8 7.98 1.90 -8.75
CA PHE A 8 6.83 2.74 -9.05
C PHE A 8 7.06 3.53 -10.34
N MET A 9 6.30 3.17 -11.36
CA MET A 9 6.29 3.92 -12.62
C MET A 9 5.33 5.10 -12.47
N LYS A 10 5.83 6.31 -12.65
CA LYS A 10 4.95 7.45 -12.88
C LYS A 10 5.02 7.91 -14.33
N LYS A 11 3.87 7.95 -14.97
CA LYS A 11 3.70 8.66 -16.25
C LYS A 11 3.28 10.10 -15.95
N GLY A 12 4.03 11.05 -16.44
CA GLY A 12 3.79 12.47 -16.25
C GLY A 12 4.61 13.12 -15.14
N ASN A 13 4.32 14.38 -14.83
CA ASN A 13 5.10 15.23 -13.92
C ASN A 13 4.99 14.90 -12.44
N ALA A 14 4.18 13.90 -12.04
CA ALA A 14 3.99 13.56 -10.64
C ALA A 14 5.16 12.71 -10.11
N SER A 15 5.73 13.05 -8.97
CA SER A 15 6.81 12.30 -8.31
C SER A 15 6.27 11.19 -7.41
N SER A 16 6.92 10.01 -7.35
CA SER A 16 6.57 8.96 -6.38
C SER A 16 6.71 9.43 -4.94
N PHE A 17 7.49 10.49 -4.73
CA PHE A 17 7.69 11.12 -3.43
C PHE A 17 6.49 11.95 -2.94
N GLU A 18 5.51 12.23 -3.82
CA GLU A 18 4.27 12.88 -3.42
C GLU A 18 3.33 11.91 -2.68
N ASP A 19 3.53 10.61 -2.85
CA ASP A 19 2.82 9.60 -2.08
C ASP A 19 3.33 9.60 -0.63
N PRO A 20 2.46 9.87 0.37
CA PRO A 20 2.87 9.99 1.76
C PRO A 20 3.45 8.70 2.34
N PHE A 21 2.95 7.54 1.90
CA PHE A 21 3.48 6.24 2.31
C PHE A 21 4.90 6.04 1.80
N VAL A 22 5.15 6.31 0.51
CA VAL A 22 6.47 6.19 -0.11
C VAL A 22 7.47 7.11 0.57
N SER A 23 7.10 8.38 0.80
CA SER A 23 7.95 9.37 1.48
C SER A 23 8.29 8.94 2.91
N ALA A 24 7.31 8.46 3.67
CA ALA A 24 7.52 7.96 5.03
C ALA A 24 8.43 6.72 5.03
N MET A 25 8.21 5.78 4.11
CA MET A 25 9.04 4.58 3.99
C MET A 25 10.50 4.93 3.69
N LEU A 26 10.75 5.80 2.72
CA LEU A 26 12.10 6.21 2.37
C LEU A 26 12.82 6.93 3.52
N GLY A 27 12.12 7.81 4.23
CA GLY A 27 12.67 8.48 5.41
C GLY A 27 13.05 7.50 6.52
N ASN A 28 12.21 6.50 6.78
CA ASN A 28 12.51 5.45 7.76
C ASN A 28 13.64 4.53 7.29
N LEU A 29 13.68 4.16 6.01
CA LEU A 29 14.79 3.35 5.46
C LEU A 29 16.12 4.10 5.57
N GLU A 30 16.15 5.37 5.18
CA GLU A 30 17.35 6.21 5.29
C GLU A 30 17.87 6.29 6.72
N TYR A 31 16.96 6.54 7.69
CA TYR A 31 17.30 6.58 9.09
C TYR A 31 17.90 5.24 9.56
N GLN A 32 17.23 4.13 9.29
CA GLN A 32 17.68 2.80 9.71
C GLN A 32 19.01 2.40 9.05
N ILE A 33 19.20 2.67 7.77
CA ILE A 33 20.45 2.38 7.04
C ILE A 33 21.60 3.17 7.64
N ARG A 34 21.39 4.43 7.99
CA ARG A 34 22.40 5.30 8.61
C ARG A 34 22.78 4.86 10.01
N GLU A 35 21.82 4.40 10.83
CA GLU A 35 22.10 3.85 12.17
C GLU A 35 23.05 2.62 12.11
N HIS A 36 23.06 1.89 11.00
CA HIS A 36 23.99 0.78 10.76
C HIS A 36 25.30 1.21 10.09
N GLY A 37 25.57 2.52 9.95
CA GLY A 37 26.81 3.06 9.39
C GLY A 37 26.91 3.02 7.86
N TYR A 38 25.79 2.80 7.16
CA TYR A 38 25.72 2.82 5.70
C TYR A 38 25.08 4.11 5.17
N TYR A 39 25.27 4.36 3.88
CA TYR A 39 24.55 5.40 3.14
C TYR A 39 23.53 4.77 2.21
N MET A 40 22.39 5.43 2.08
CA MET A 40 21.34 5.04 1.15
C MET A 40 21.56 5.68 -0.22
N MET A 41 21.46 4.89 -1.27
CA MET A 41 21.36 5.39 -2.65
C MET A 41 20.03 4.94 -3.26
N LEU A 42 19.23 5.92 -3.68
CA LEU A 42 17.96 5.65 -4.31
C LEU A 42 18.13 5.35 -5.80
N VAL A 43 17.56 4.25 -6.24
CA VAL A 43 17.47 3.82 -7.63
C VAL A 43 15.98 3.81 -7.99
N ALA A 44 15.49 4.93 -8.53
CA ALA A 44 14.08 5.07 -8.88
C ALA A 44 13.87 4.89 -10.39
N ARG A 45 12.77 4.24 -10.77
CA ARG A 45 12.41 4.07 -12.17
C ARG A 45 11.93 5.40 -12.76
N HIS A 46 12.49 5.76 -13.91
CA HIS A 46 11.97 6.79 -14.79
C HIS A 46 11.44 6.17 -16.10
N GLU A 47 10.61 6.90 -16.84
CA GLU A 47 9.83 6.37 -17.99
C GLU A 47 10.60 5.55 -19.02
N GLN A 48 11.89 5.80 -19.20
CA GLN A 48 12.74 5.15 -20.20
C GLN A 48 13.97 4.46 -19.59
N ASP A 49 14.13 4.51 -18.26
CA ASP A 49 15.33 3.99 -17.63
C ASP A 49 15.18 2.49 -17.33
N ASP A 50 16.20 1.75 -17.65
CA ASP A 50 16.36 0.38 -17.17
C ASP A 50 16.82 0.42 -15.69
N ILE A 51 15.90 0.19 -14.78
CA ILE A 51 16.20 0.13 -13.35
C ILE A 51 17.28 -0.92 -13.05
N MET A 52 17.36 -1.98 -13.87
CA MET A 52 18.38 -3.02 -13.75
C MET A 52 19.77 -2.48 -14.08
N GLN A 53 19.90 -1.69 -15.16
CA GLN A 53 21.17 -1.09 -15.50
C GLN A 53 21.68 -0.14 -14.42
N GLN A 54 20.79 0.65 -13.84
CA GLN A 54 21.12 1.54 -12.72
C GLN A 54 21.50 0.74 -11.46
N ALA A 55 20.67 -0.26 -11.09
CA ALA A 55 20.92 -1.08 -9.90
C ALA A 55 22.23 -1.87 -9.99
N LEU A 56 22.60 -2.36 -11.19
CA LEU A 56 23.83 -3.13 -11.43
C LEU A 56 25.04 -2.23 -11.71
N GLY A 57 24.84 -0.95 -12.00
CA GLY A 57 25.91 0.01 -12.31
C GLY A 57 26.73 0.46 -11.10
N TRP A 58 26.28 0.15 -9.88
CA TRP A 58 26.92 0.55 -8.64
C TRP A 58 27.37 -0.65 -7.81
N ASN A 59 28.42 -0.48 -7.03
CA ASN A 59 28.90 -1.51 -6.11
C ASN A 59 28.19 -1.37 -4.74
N PHE A 60 26.98 -1.89 -4.65
CA PHE A 60 26.22 -1.95 -3.40
C PHE A 60 26.72 -3.09 -2.50
N ASP A 61 26.64 -2.92 -1.19
CA ASP A 61 26.84 -4.00 -0.21
C ASP A 61 25.58 -4.87 -0.09
N GLY A 62 24.42 -4.30 -0.38
CA GLY A 62 23.12 -4.96 -0.42
C GLY A 62 22.05 -4.01 -0.95
N MET A 63 20.85 -4.53 -1.19
CA MET A 63 19.76 -3.75 -1.76
C MET A 63 18.41 -4.07 -1.13
N ILE A 64 17.57 -3.04 -1.00
CA ILE A 64 16.14 -3.16 -0.67
C ILE A 64 15.34 -2.76 -1.91
N ALA A 65 14.35 -3.57 -2.30
CA ALA A 65 13.52 -3.30 -3.47
C ALA A 65 12.04 -3.19 -3.11
N MET A 66 11.33 -2.25 -3.72
CA MET A 66 9.90 -2.00 -3.56
C MET A 66 9.22 -1.84 -4.92
N ALA A 67 8.02 -2.37 -5.05
CA ALA A 67 7.16 -2.22 -6.23
C ALA A 67 7.82 -2.61 -7.57
N LEU A 68 8.77 -3.54 -7.54
CA LEU A 68 9.32 -4.18 -8.73
C LEU A 68 8.43 -5.36 -9.14
N LYS A 69 8.43 -5.68 -10.43
CA LYS A 69 7.77 -6.90 -10.89
C LYS A 69 8.57 -8.13 -10.45
N GLU A 70 7.88 -9.25 -10.22
CA GLU A 70 8.51 -10.51 -9.81
C GLU A 70 9.68 -10.89 -10.72
N LYS A 71 9.52 -10.79 -12.06
CA LYS A 71 10.58 -11.05 -13.02
C LYS A 71 11.81 -10.15 -12.83
N GLU A 72 11.60 -8.88 -12.48
CA GLU A 72 12.69 -7.92 -12.23
C GLU A 72 13.41 -8.26 -10.92
N ILE A 73 12.67 -8.70 -9.90
CA ILE A 73 13.26 -9.16 -8.63
C ILE A 73 14.09 -10.42 -8.86
N ALA A 74 13.57 -11.37 -9.64
CA ALA A 74 14.29 -12.59 -10.00
C ALA A 74 15.62 -12.27 -10.72
N GLU A 75 15.56 -11.43 -11.76
CA GLU A 75 16.74 -10.99 -12.50
C GLU A 75 17.73 -10.22 -11.61
N LEU A 76 17.23 -9.32 -10.76
CA LEU A 76 18.06 -8.55 -9.84
C LEU A 76 18.75 -9.47 -8.82
N SER A 77 18.03 -10.44 -8.25
CA SER A 77 18.57 -11.42 -7.32
C SER A 77 19.69 -12.26 -7.93
N GLU A 78 19.52 -12.67 -9.19
CA GLU A 78 20.52 -13.47 -9.90
C GLU A 78 21.78 -12.66 -10.26
N ARG A 79 21.61 -11.42 -10.73
CA ARG A 79 22.71 -10.61 -11.31
C ARG A 79 23.41 -9.72 -10.30
N LEU A 80 22.77 -9.33 -9.20
CA LEU A 80 23.35 -8.43 -8.21
C LEU A 80 24.54 -9.05 -7.48
N GLY A 81 24.49 -10.38 -7.23
CA GLY A 81 25.54 -11.09 -6.48
C GLY A 81 25.71 -10.57 -5.05
N LYS A 82 24.72 -9.89 -4.50
CA LYS A 82 24.67 -9.28 -3.18
C LYS A 82 23.31 -9.52 -2.54
N PRO A 83 23.20 -9.41 -1.19
CA PRO A 83 21.93 -9.56 -0.50
C PRO A 83 20.84 -8.62 -1.04
N LEU A 84 19.65 -9.19 -1.26
CA LEU A 84 18.45 -8.48 -1.69
C LEU A 84 17.30 -8.79 -0.73
N VAL A 85 16.65 -7.74 -0.25
CA VAL A 85 15.42 -7.81 0.56
C VAL A 85 14.34 -7.01 -0.18
N THR A 86 13.10 -7.47 -0.12
CA THR A 86 11.97 -6.72 -0.70
C THR A 86 11.00 -6.27 0.39
N ILE A 87 10.24 -5.23 0.09
CA ILE A 87 9.14 -4.74 0.92
C ILE A 87 7.85 -4.83 0.12
N ASP A 88 6.79 -5.36 0.77
CA ASP A 88 5.44 -5.48 0.22
C ASP A 88 5.39 -6.29 -1.09
N GLN A 89 6.23 -7.33 -1.18
CA GLN A 89 6.26 -8.24 -2.32
C GLN A 89 5.86 -9.66 -1.86
N TYR A 90 4.85 -10.21 -2.48
CA TYR A 90 4.41 -11.59 -2.28
C TYR A 90 5.10 -12.47 -3.33
N LEU A 91 6.28 -12.97 -2.99
CA LEU A 91 7.17 -13.68 -3.90
C LEU A 91 7.06 -15.20 -3.75
N PRO A 92 7.26 -15.97 -4.83
CA PRO A 92 7.41 -17.41 -4.75
C PRO A 92 8.62 -17.78 -3.86
N PRO A 93 8.48 -18.77 -2.95
CA PRO A 93 9.57 -19.19 -2.06
C PRO A 93 10.85 -19.63 -2.78
N GLU A 94 10.71 -20.08 -4.03
CA GLU A 94 11.81 -20.56 -4.89
C GLU A 94 12.82 -19.46 -5.24
N LEU A 95 12.40 -18.21 -5.24
CA LEU A 95 13.31 -17.08 -5.50
C LEU A 95 14.34 -16.86 -4.38
N GLY A 96 14.08 -17.38 -3.18
CA GLY A 96 15.00 -17.26 -2.05
C GLY A 96 15.20 -15.84 -1.52
N VAL A 97 14.51 -14.84 -2.09
CA VAL A 97 14.55 -13.44 -1.65
C VAL A 97 13.64 -13.27 -0.42
N ARG A 98 14.12 -12.55 0.58
CA ARG A 98 13.33 -12.22 1.78
C ARG A 98 12.45 -11.03 1.51
N SER A 99 11.18 -11.12 1.88
CA SER A 99 10.22 -10.02 1.78
C SER A 99 9.67 -9.66 3.14
N ILE A 100 9.60 -8.37 3.43
CA ILE A 100 8.94 -7.84 4.60
C ILE A 100 7.55 -7.37 4.19
N THR A 101 6.54 -8.03 4.72
CA THR A 101 5.14 -7.79 4.38
C THR A 101 4.33 -7.40 5.62
N MET A 102 3.12 -6.95 5.38
CA MET A 102 2.10 -6.70 6.40
C MET A 102 1.01 -7.77 6.29
N ASP A 103 0.18 -7.86 7.33
CA ASP A 103 -1.08 -8.60 7.26
C ASP A 103 -2.14 -7.76 6.51
N ASP A 104 -1.93 -7.61 5.20
CA ASP A 104 -2.81 -6.84 4.31
C ASP A 104 -4.23 -7.41 4.29
N CYS A 105 -4.34 -8.75 4.24
CA CYS A 105 -5.61 -9.45 4.24
C CYS A 105 -6.35 -9.25 5.57
N GLY A 106 -5.69 -9.47 6.70
CA GLY A 106 -6.29 -9.30 8.03
C GLY A 106 -6.67 -7.85 8.32
N GLY A 107 -5.86 -6.87 7.89
CA GLY A 107 -6.18 -5.45 8.04
C GLY A 107 -7.43 -5.04 7.26
N ALA A 108 -7.53 -5.45 6.00
CA ALA A 108 -8.69 -5.16 5.15
C ALA A 108 -9.94 -5.93 5.62
N TYR A 109 -9.77 -7.15 6.11
CA TYR A 109 -10.83 -7.91 6.75
C TYR A 109 -11.38 -7.17 7.99
N GLN A 110 -10.50 -6.70 8.90
CA GLN A 110 -10.90 -5.94 10.10
C GLN A 110 -11.67 -4.66 9.75
N MET A 111 -11.20 -3.89 8.74
CA MET A 111 -11.91 -2.70 8.28
C MET A 111 -13.29 -3.06 7.71
N SER A 112 -13.38 -4.12 6.93
CA SER A 112 -14.66 -4.55 6.35
C SER A 112 -15.64 -5.03 7.41
N GLN A 113 -15.17 -5.79 8.40
CA GLN A 113 -15.96 -6.20 9.59
C GLN A 113 -16.46 -4.97 10.38
N TYR A 114 -15.61 -3.96 10.54
CA TYR A 114 -15.98 -2.71 11.18
C TYR A 114 -17.09 -1.98 10.41
N LEU A 115 -16.95 -1.84 9.09
CA LEU A 115 -17.97 -1.23 8.24
C LEU A 115 -19.32 -1.99 8.33
N ILE A 116 -19.27 -3.31 8.24
CA ILE A 116 -20.45 -4.19 8.36
C ILE A 116 -21.08 -4.05 9.75
N GLY A 117 -20.28 -4.01 10.82
CA GLY A 117 -20.72 -3.79 12.21
C GLY A 117 -21.39 -2.43 12.42
N LYS A 118 -20.98 -1.41 11.66
CA LYS A 118 -21.61 -0.08 11.61
C LYS A 118 -22.87 -0.03 10.69
N GLY A 119 -23.30 -1.17 10.16
CA GLY A 119 -24.49 -1.32 9.33
C GLY A 119 -24.27 -1.09 7.83
N HIS A 120 -23.04 -0.91 7.38
CA HIS A 120 -22.74 -0.73 5.96
C HIS A 120 -22.75 -2.07 5.21
N LYS A 121 -23.86 -2.39 4.56
CA LYS A 121 -24.01 -3.57 3.69
C LYS A 121 -23.85 -3.24 2.19
N LYS A 122 -23.84 -1.97 1.84
CA LYS A 122 -23.62 -1.48 0.47
C LYS A 122 -22.35 -0.65 0.46
N PHE A 123 -21.21 -1.30 0.28
CA PHE A 123 -19.92 -0.61 0.16
C PHE A 123 -19.08 -1.23 -0.97
N LEU A 124 -18.14 -0.46 -1.45
CA LEU A 124 -17.18 -0.84 -2.48
C LEU A 124 -15.79 -0.85 -1.90
N PHE A 125 -14.94 -1.72 -2.45
CA PHE A 125 -13.49 -1.64 -2.29
C PHE A 125 -12.89 -1.07 -3.58
N LEU A 126 -11.99 -0.08 -3.45
CA LEU A 126 -11.37 0.61 -4.58
C LEU A 126 -9.84 0.53 -4.44
N SER A 127 -9.17 0.05 -5.47
CA SER A 127 -7.72 -0.06 -5.56
C SER A 127 -7.22 0.38 -6.94
N ASP A 128 -5.93 0.65 -7.10
CA ASP A 128 -5.37 1.01 -8.40
C ASP A 128 -4.96 -0.21 -9.24
N CYS A 129 -4.94 -1.40 -8.64
CA CYS A 129 -4.70 -2.66 -9.32
C CYS A 129 -5.35 -3.84 -8.57
N ASP A 130 -5.29 -5.03 -9.16
CA ASP A 130 -5.65 -6.30 -8.53
C ASP A 130 -4.43 -7.23 -8.46
N LEU A 131 -3.31 -6.69 -7.93
CA LEU A 131 -2.05 -7.40 -7.79
C LEU A 131 -1.38 -7.04 -6.46
N GLY A 132 -0.48 -7.89 -5.99
CA GLY A 132 0.32 -7.63 -4.79
C GLY A 132 -0.52 -7.30 -3.57
N VAL A 133 -0.19 -6.24 -2.85
CA VAL A 133 -0.86 -5.83 -1.61
C VAL A 133 -2.35 -5.56 -1.80
N ASP A 134 -2.74 -4.96 -2.92
CA ASP A 134 -4.14 -4.62 -3.21
C ASP A 134 -4.98 -5.87 -3.42
N HIS A 135 -4.44 -6.90 -4.07
CA HIS A 135 -5.10 -8.19 -4.19
C HIS A 135 -5.31 -8.85 -2.82
N TYR A 136 -4.30 -8.85 -1.93
CA TYR A 136 -4.45 -9.40 -0.59
C TYR A 136 -5.44 -8.61 0.27
N ARG A 137 -5.47 -7.27 0.15
CA ARG A 137 -6.51 -6.43 0.76
C ARG A 137 -7.89 -6.80 0.26
N TRP A 138 -8.04 -6.97 -1.07
CA TRP A 138 -9.30 -7.44 -1.65
C TRP A 138 -9.74 -8.80 -1.10
N LEU A 139 -8.84 -9.75 -0.93
CA LEU A 139 -9.17 -11.05 -0.33
C LEU A 139 -9.76 -10.91 1.08
N GLY A 140 -9.21 -10.01 1.90
CA GLY A 140 -9.75 -9.71 3.22
C GLY A 140 -11.13 -9.07 3.20
N VAL A 141 -11.35 -8.12 2.29
CA VAL A 141 -12.67 -7.50 2.05
C VAL A 141 -13.69 -8.55 1.62
N ARG A 142 -13.33 -9.36 0.63
CA ARG A 142 -14.15 -10.43 0.09
C ARG A 142 -14.57 -11.42 1.17
N GLN A 143 -13.62 -11.90 1.99
CA GLN A 143 -13.91 -12.80 3.10
C GLN A 143 -14.94 -12.20 4.06
N ALA A 144 -14.76 -10.95 4.48
CA ALA A 144 -15.71 -10.29 5.38
C ALA A 144 -17.13 -10.15 4.77
N MET A 145 -17.20 -9.87 3.47
CA MET A 145 -18.48 -9.80 2.73
C MET A 145 -19.16 -11.16 2.63
N GLU A 146 -18.40 -12.23 2.32
CA GLU A 146 -18.90 -13.61 2.27
C GLU A 146 -19.50 -14.04 3.60
N GLU A 147 -18.78 -13.83 4.70
CA GLU A 147 -19.24 -14.16 6.06
C GLU A 147 -20.48 -13.37 6.48
N ALA A 148 -20.65 -12.16 5.98
CA ALA A 148 -21.82 -11.31 6.23
C ALA A 148 -23.01 -11.61 5.31
N GLY A 149 -22.90 -12.54 4.37
CA GLY A 149 -23.93 -12.87 3.40
C GLY A 149 -24.24 -11.73 2.42
N ILE A 150 -23.25 -10.91 2.09
CA ILE A 150 -23.38 -9.84 1.09
C ILE A 150 -23.30 -10.48 -0.30
N GLU A 151 -24.25 -10.13 -1.15
CA GLU A 151 -24.33 -10.62 -2.53
C GLU A 151 -23.53 -9.77 -3.51
N ASP A 152 -23.31 -10.29 -4.73
CA ASP A 152 -22.61 -9.63 -5.85
C ASP A 152 -21.23 -9.11 -5.50
N ILE A 153 -20.46 -9.88 -4.73
CA ILE A 153 -19.18 -9.46 -4.13
C ILE A 153 -18.17 -9.04 -5.21
N GLU A 154 -18.03 -9.82 -6.28
CA GLU A 154 -17.05 -9.54 -7.34
C GLU A 154 -17.26 -8.17 -8.02
N SER A 155 -18.51 -7.71 -8.09
CA SER A 155 -18.84 -6.37 -8.61
C SER A 155 -18.52 -5.22 -7.66
N ARG A 156 -18.05 -5.53 -6.46
CA ARG A 156 -17.75 -4.53 -5.41
C ARG A 156 -16.27 -4.15 -5.34
N HIS A 157 -15.41 -4.84 -6.08
CA HIS A 157 -14.04 -4.43 -6.29
C HIS A 157 -13.95 -3.59 -7.57
N ILE A 158 -13.52 -2.35 -7.42
CA ILE A 158 -13.37 -1.39 -8.51
C ILE A 158 -11.89 -1.03 -8.64
N VAL A 159 -11.32 -1.31 -9.80
CA VAL A 159 -9.97 -0.86 -10.14
C VAL A 159 -10.07 0.56 -10.71
N ILE A 160 -9.49 1.52 -10.01
CA ILE A 160 -9.46 2.93 -10.40
C ILE A 160 -8.16 3.25 -11.15
N PRO A 161 -8.19 4.21 -12.10
CA PRO A 161 -6.98 4.61 -12.81
C PRO A 161 -5.90 5.13 -11.85
N TRP A 162 -4.67 4.70 -12.09
CA TRP A 162 -3.52 5.18 -11.34
C TRP A 162 -3.17 6.65 -11.64
N ASN A 163 -3.39 7.12 -12.88
CA ASN A 163 -3.18 8.52 -13.26
C ASN A 163 -4.25 9.43 -12.63
N PRO A 164 -3.88 10.52 -11.91
CA PRO A 164 -4.84 11.38 -11.21
C PRO A 164 -5.93 11.99 -12.10
N GLU A 165 -5.56 12.48 -13.31
CA GLU A 165 -6.52 13.09 -14.23
C GLU A 165 -7.54 12.07 -14.77
N GLN A 166 -7.08 10.84 -15.06
CA GLN A 166 -7.95 9.75 -15.48
C GLN A 166 -8.81 9.27 -14.32
N ARG A 167 -8.29 9.27 -13.10
CA ARG A 167 -9.01 8.87 -11.89
C ARG A 167 -10.12 9.86 -11.55
N GLU A 168 -9.87 11.17 -11.67
CA GLU A 168 -10.93 12.18 -11.50
C GLU A 168 -12.08 11.97 -12.49
N LYS A 169 -11.77 11.71 -13.77
CA LYS A 169 -12.79 11.37 -14.78
C LYS A 169 -13.55 10.10 -14.43
N ALA A 170 -12.86 9.07 -13.97
CA ALA A 170 -13.48 7.83 -13.52
C ALA A 170 -14.42 8.07 -12.32
N TYR A 171 -14.03 8.92 -11.37
CA TYR A 171 -14.92 9.29 -10.26
C TYR A 171 -16.16 10.03 -10.73
N GLU A 172 -16.06 10.92 -11.74
CA GLU A 172 -17.24 11.57 -12.35
C GLU A 172 -18.20 10.54 -12.97
N GLU A 173 -17.68 9.62 -13.74
CA GLU A 173 -18.47 8.57 -14.38
C GLU A 173 -19.13 7.64 -13.36
N MET A 174 -18.42 7.34 -12.27
CA MET A 174 -18.90 6.46 -11.19
C MET A 174 -19.78 7.17 -10.15
N LEU A 175 -19.88 8.49 -10.16
CA LEU A 175 -20.61 9.24 -9.15
C LEU A 175 -22.07 8.76 -8.95
N PRO A 176 -22.86 8.44 -10.00
CA PRO A 176 -24.20 7.89 -9.82
C PRO A 176 -24.21 6.52 -9.13
N PHE A 177 -23.12 5.76 -9.25
CA PHE A 177 -22.95 4.45 -8.61
C PHE A 177 -22.50 4.63 -7.15
N PHE A 178 -21.59 5.55 -6.89
CA PHE A 178 -21.16 5.90 -5.52
C PHE A 178 -22.34 6.35 -4.65
N LYS A 179 -23.25 7.16 -5.18
CA LYS A 179 -24.47 7.62 -4.48
C LYS A 179 -25.42 6.50 -4.07
N LYS A 180 -25.27 5.30 -4.60
CA LYS A 180 -26.05 4.11 -4.20
C LYS A 180 -25.38 3.32 -3.08
N GLN A 181 -24.16 3.66 -2.73
CA GLN A 181 -23.39 3.02 -1.67
C GLN A 181 -23.54 3.80 -0.35
N THR A 182 -23.27 3.14 0.76
CA THR A 182 -23.23 3.77 2.07
C THR A 182 -21.80 4.02 2.54
N ALA A 183 -20.82 3.29 1.98
CA ALA A 183 -19.40 3.50 2.24
C ALA A 183 -18.54 3.16 1.01
N LEU A 184 -17.36 3.78 0.96
CA LEU A 184 -16.28 3.47 0.03
C LEU A 184 -15.02 3.17 0.86
N PHE A 185 -14.42 2.00 0.65
CA PHE A 185 -13.17 1.61 1.28
C PHE A 185 -12.08 1.60 0.20
N PHE A 186 -11.05 2.40 0.39
CA PHE A 186 -9.93 2.53 -0.53
C PHE A 186 -8.72 1.73 -0.04
N SER A 187 -7.98 1.17 -0.97
CA SER A 187 -6.76 0.41 -0.67
C SER A 187 -5.64 1.28 -0.09
N SER A 188 -5.72 2.61 -0.23
CA SER A 188 -4.79 3.53 0.44
C SER A 188 -5.50 4.80 0.95
N ASP A 189 -4.90 5.45 1.93
CA ASP A 189 -5.36 6.75 2.44
C ASP A 189 -5.26 7.84 1.37
N TYR A 190 -4.28 7.76 0.48
CA TYR A 190 -4.13 8.74 -0.60
C TYR A 190 -5.38 8.79 -1.48
N TYR A 191 -5.85 7.63 -1.94
CA TYR A 191 -7.07 7.55 -2.76
C TYR A 191 -8.34 7.88 -1.96
N ALA A 192 -8.40 7.47 -0.69
CA ALA A 192 -9.52 7.79 0.19
C ALA A 192 -9.67 9.31 0.39
N LEU A 193 -8.58 10.03 0.64
CA LEU A 193 -8.56 11.47 0.83
C LEU A 193 -8.89 12.22 -0.46
N GLU A 194 -8.36 11.78 -1.60
CA GLU A 194 -8.69 12.36 -2.90
C GLU A 194 -10.18 12.19 -3.22
N ALA A 195 -10.74 10.99 -3.02
CA ALA A 195 -12.17 10.75 -3.22
C ALA A 195 -13.05 11.53 -2.24
N SER A 196 -12.62 11.67 -0.97
CA SER A 196 -13.31 12.50 0.00
C SER A 196 -13.42 13.95 -0.46
N ASN A 197 -12.31 14.53 -0.91
CA ASN A 197 -12.28 15.89 -1.46
C ASN A 197 -13.15 16.01 -2.73
N PHE A 198 -13.08 15.03 -3.63
CA PHE A 198 -13.90 14.99 -4.83
C PHE A 198 -15.40 15.03 -4.52
N LEU A 199 -15.85 14.21 -3.56
CA LEU A 199 -17.26 14.15 -3.15
C LEU A 199 -17.71 15.43 -2.46
N GLN A 200 -16.91 15.95 -1.53
CA GLN A 200 -17.24 17.17 -0.78
C GLN A 200 -17.30 18.39 -1.69
N ASN A 201 -16.43 18.52 -2.69
CA ASN A 201 -16.47 19.58 -3.70
C ASN A 201 -17.76 19.56 -4.54
N ARG A 202 -18.48 18.41 -4.56
CA ARG A 202 -19.79 18.25 -5.22
C ARG A 202 -20.97 18.31 -4.25
N GLY A 203 -20.72 18.77 -3.03
CA GLY A 203 -21.72 18.95 -2.00
C GLY A 203 -22.18 17.66 -1.32
N ILE A 204 -21.52 16.52 -1.56
CA ILE A 204 -21.82 15.25 -0.90
C ILE A 204 -21.12 15.23 0.44
N LYS A 205 -21.87 15.01 1.49
CA LYS A 205 -21.35 15.06 2.86
C LYS A 205 -20.70 13.72 3.26
N VAL A 206 -19.48 13.81 3.78
CA VAL A 206 -18.74 12.70 4.38
C VAL A 206 -18.63 12.97 5.88
N PRO A 207 -19.11 12.06 6.73
CA PRO A 207 -19.66 10.73 6.45
C PRO A 207 -21.18 10.64 6.30
N GLU A 208 -21.95 11.78 6.37
CA GLU A 208 -23.40 11.77 6.54
C GLU A 208 -24.14 11.11 5.37
N GLU A 209 -23.66 11.27 4.14
CA GLU A 209 -24.23 10.64 2.94
C GLU A 209 -23.44 9.42 2.51
N ILE A 210 -22.10 9.51 2.51
CA ILE A 210 -21.19 8.41 2.14
C ILE A 210 -20.04 8.37 3.15
N SER A 211 -19.84 7.24 3.80
CA SER A 211 -18.68 6.99 4.65
C SER A 211 -17.45 6.65 3.79
N ILE A 212 -16.27 7.05 4.27
CA ILE A 212 -15.00 6.75 3.59
C ILE A 212 -14.04 6.11 4.57
N ALA A 213 -13.38 5.03 4.14
CA ALA A 213 -12.32 4.37 4.85
C ALA A 213 -11.08 4.22 3.96
N GLY A 214 -9.90 4.24 4.58
CA GLY A 214 -8.62 4.10 3.92
C GLY A 214 -7.78 2.96 4.49
N PHE A 215 -6.53 2.91 4.06
CA PHE A 215 -5.49 2.03 4.53
C PHE A 215 -4.17 2.80 4.51
N ASP A 216 -3.28 2.66 5.48
CA ASP A 216 -1.91 3.14 5.68
C ASP A 216 -1.74 3.91 6.99
N ASP A 217 -2.73 4.71 7.42
CA ASP A 217 -2.66 5.64 8.55
C ASP A 217 -1.57 6.72 8.37
N VAL A 218 -1.52 7.30 7.18
CA VAL A 218 -0.60 8.41 6.90
C VAL A 218 -0.97 9.67 7.69
N THR A 219 -0.01 10.57 7.90
CA THR A 219 -0.22 11.81 8.67
C THR A 219 -1.42 12.62 8.20
N TYR A 220 -1.67 12.66 6.89
CA TYR A 220 -2.81 13.38 6.30
C TYR A 220 -4.17 12.82 6.73
N ALA A 221 -4.26 11.54 7.12
CA ALA A 221 -5.50 10.96 7.66
C ALA A 221 -5.98 11.68 8.92
N THR A 222 -5.07 12.23 9.72
CA THR A 222 -5.37 13.01 10.93
C THR A 222 -5.69 14.48 10.65
N LEU A 223 -5.21 15.01 9.53
CA LEU A 223 -5.39 16.40 9.13
C LEU A 223 -6.65 16.63 8.29
N ALA A 224 -7.20 15.56 7.72
CA ALA A 224 -8.43 15.60 6.91
C ALA A 224 -9.66 16.07 7.71
N ARG A 225 -10.68 16.50 6.99
CA ARG A 225 -12.01 16.84 7.55
C ARG A 225 -13.09 16.15 6.70
N PRO A 226 -13.78 15.16 7.29
CA PRO A 226 -13.55 14.52 8.60
C PRO A 226 -12.20 13.77 8.65
N LYS A 227 -11.67 13.52 9.85
CA LYS A 227 -10.47 12.69 10.03
C LYS A 227 -10.75 11.27 9.52
N LEU A 228 -9.81 10.72 8.76
CA LEU A 228 -10.00 9.46 8.05
C LEU A 228 -9.88 8.25 8.98
N THR A 229 -10.91 7.41 9.00
CA THR A 229 -10.89 6.05 9.56
C THR A 229 -10.07 5.17 8.61
N THR A 230 -9.09 4.46 9.13
CA THR A 230 -8.11 3.75 8.30
C THR A 230 -7.54 2.53 8.99
N VAL A 231 -6.69 1.78 8.32
CA VAL A 231 -5.88 0.69 8.88
C VAL A 231 -4.45 1.18 9.02
N HIS A 232 -3.94 1.17 10.25
CA HIS A 232 -2.55 1.51 10.53
C HIS A 232 -1.63 0.39 10.09
N GLN A 233 -0.61 0.73 9.29
CA GLN A 233 0.53 -0.13 9.01
C GLN A 233 1.80 0.46 9.64
N MET A 234 2.61 -0.42 10.22
CA MET A 234 3.83 -0.03 10.92
C MET A 234 4.96 0.27 9.93
N VAL A 235 4.92 1.45 9.27
CA VAL A 235 5.91 1.82 8.25
C VAL A 235 7.34 1.83 8.81
N ASP A 236 7.52 2.38 10.01
CA ASP A 236 8.81 2.38 10.74
C ASP A 236 9.27 0.96 11.09
N GLY A 237 8.37 0.11 11.58
CA GLY A 237 8.63 -1.29 11.88
C GLY A 237 9.03 -2.08 10.64
N LYS A 238 8.37 -1.81 9.51
CA LYS A 238 8.65 -2.43 8.21
C LYS A 238 10.05 -2.05 7.70
N ALA A 239 10.38 -0.76 7.71
CA ALA A 239 11.70 -0.26 7.32
C ALA A 239 12.80 -0.84 8.20
N ARG A 240 12.64 -0.79 9.54
CA ARG A 240 13.58 -1.38 10.49
C ARG A 240 13.79 -2.87 10.22
N ARG A 241 12.71 -3.66 10.08
CA ARG A 241 12.81 -5.09 9.83
C ARG A 241 13.52 -5.41 8.51
N ALA A 242 13.26 -4.62 7.46
CA ALA A 242 13.91 -4.80 6.16
C ALA A 242 15.41 -4.54 6.25
N VAL A 243 15.83 -3.50 6.96
CA VAL A 243 17.24 -3.17 7.15
C VAL A 243 17.91 -4.21 8.06
N GLU A 244 17.32 -4.61 9.19
CA GLU A 244 17.84 -5.67 10.05
C GLU A 244 18.11 -6.97 9.28
N VAL A 245 17.11 -7.42 8.51
CA VAL A 245 17.24 -8.63 7.67
C VAL A 245 18.36 -8.47 6.65
N LEU A 246 18.46 -7.31 6.00
CA LEU A 246 19.52 -7.05 5.03
C LEU A 246 20.91 -7.06 5.70
N MET A 247 21.06 -6.46 6.89
CA MET A 247 22.33 -6.44 7.62
C MET A 247 22.78 -7.84 8.02
N HIS A 248 21.87 -8.69 8.53
CA HIS A 248 22.18 -10.10 8.81
C HIS A 248 22.66 -10.84 7.55
N LEU A 249 22.00 -10.63 6.41
CA LEU A 249 22.42 -11.24 5.14
C LEU A 249 23.79 -10.71 4.66
N ILE A 250 24.11 -9.44 4.85
CA ILE A 250 25.43 -8.87 4.50
C ILE A 250 26.55 -9.47 5.38
N GLN A 251 26.22 -9.84 6.61
CA GLN A 251 27.18 -10.42 7.59
C GLN A 251 27.23 -11.94 7.50
N ASP A 252 26.57 -12.56 6.50
CA ASP A 252 26.43 -14.00 6.37
C ASP A 252 25.81 -14.69 7.60
N GLU A 253 24.96 -13.94 8.33
CA GLU A 253 24.23 -14.47 9.48
C GLU A 253 22.94 -15.19 9.04
N PRO A 254 22.49 -16.20 9.80
CA PRO A 254 21.29 -16.94 9.44
C PRO A 254 20.02 -16.09 9.58
N VAL A 255 19.23 -16.02 8.52
CA VAL A 255 17.91 -15.37 8.49
C VAL A 255 16.83 -16.41 8.26
N GLN A 256 15.70 -16.27 8.99
CA GLN A 256 14.55 -17.13 8.78
C GLN A 256 14.07 -17.07 7.33
N LYS A 257 13.67 -18.21 6.78
CA LYS A 257 13.13 -18.29 5.42
C LYS A 257 11.80 -17.56 5.32
N ASP A 258 10.90 -17.86 6.25
CA ASP A 258 9.56 -17.29 6.29
C ASP A 258 9.53 -16.23 7.39
N ILE A 259 9.48 -14.97 6.99
CA ILE A 259 9.35 -13.83 7.90
C ILE A 259 7.86 -13.58 8.09
N PRO A 260 7.34 -13.70 9.33
CA PRO A 260 5.92 -13.46 9.55
C PRO A 260 5.56 -12.00 9.21
N PRO A 261 4.39 -11.78 8.59
CA PRO A 261 3.93 -10.42 8.27
C PRO A 261 3.77 -9.59 9.55
N LEU A 262 4.05 -8.30 9.44
CA LEU A 262 3.82 -7.36 10.54
C LEU A 262 2.31 -7.13 10.72
N PRO A 263 1.84 -6.94 11.98
CA PRO A 263 0.42 -6.74 12.23
C PRO A 263 -0.06 -5.39 11.71
N THR A 264 -1.37 -5.33 11.46
CA THR A 264 -2.11 -4.11 11.16
C THR A 264 -3.10 -3.82 12.27
N THR A 265 -3.56 -2.57 12.38
CA THR A 265 -4.52 -2.15 13.41
C THR A 265 -5.56 -1.21 12.83
N LEU A 266 -6.83 -1.49 13.07
CA LEU A 266 -7.91 -0.55 12.73
C LEU A 266 -7.82 0.72 13.58
N VAL A 267 -7.91 1.87 12.93
CA VAL A 267 -7.93 3.19 13.57
C VAL A 267 -9.24 3.89 13.23
N GLU A 268 -10.20 3.84 14.16
CA GLU A 268 -11.49 4.50 14.03
C GLU A 268 -11.31 6.01 14.23
N ARG A 269 -11.89 6.82 13.31
CA ARG A 269 -11.95 8.28 13.38
C ARG A 269 -13.34 8.79 12.99
N GLU A 270 -13.43 9.86 12.19
CA GLU A 270 -14.66 10.62 11.97
C GLU A 270 -15.33 10.30 10.62
N SER A 271 -14.64 9.64 9.68
CA SER A 271 -15.10 9.50 8.29
C SER A 271 -16.07 8.34 8.04
N VAL A 272 -16.44 7.60 9.07
CA VAL A 272 -17.40 6.49 8.99
C VAL A 272 -18.56 6.76 9.94
N ARG A 273 -19.78 6.79 9.39
CA ARG A 273 -21.02 6.95 10.14
C ARG A 273 -21.52 5.59 10.65
N ASP A 274 -22.13 5.61 11.82
CA ASP A 274 -22.82 4.44 12.39
C ASP A 274 -24.29 4.44 11.91
N LEU A 275 -24.67 3.46 11.09
CA LEU A 275 -26.02 3.31 10.55
C LEU A 275 -26.95 2.48 11.46
N THR A 276 -26.45 1.99 12.59
CA THR A 276 -27.24 1.19 13.55
C THR A 276 -27.90 2.05 14.63
N LYS A 277 -27.57 3.36 14.67
CA LYS A 277 -28.09 4.33 15.63
C LYS A 277 -29.23 5.15 15.11
#